data_f2cb7f74663f5241c6a86de0a543f03a
#
_entry.id   f2cb7f74663f5241c6a86de0a543f03a
#
_cell.length_a   1.000
_cell.length_b   1.000
_cell.length_c   1.000
_cell.angle_alpha   90.00
_cell.angle_beta   90.00
_cell.angle_gamma   90.00
#
_symmetry.space_group_name_H-M   'P 1'
#
loop_
_entity.id
_entity.type
_entity.pdbx_description
1 polymer ?
#
loop_
_entity_poly.entity_id
_entity_poly.type
_entity_poly.pdbx_seq_one_letter_code
_entity_poly.pdbx_strand_id
1 'polypeptide(L)'
;MISHWFVQDEKSSIRPERLSKNSLWHKVRFIHDQDQLCNAGDLLIISFDRLISQRIKRNLYQFSTTPSQALNLVDCGNFAQRQPEAIIPVLQEIRESGAMVLLLGAPLGFMRHQVDNCRMVSMIRESNLDDDVHLRNDQTETIFQYIATQRHLISETNSKVEGHIRLSDLREDITVAEPCIRDSHMMLFNVDSMSAAEAGYITGMSGSGLSIVEACQLFRYAGAAQSLCSAGIYGYTLESDASGMMANGIAQMIWYMLEGSTLREDPQHTPLTQYHVEPKDHDHTLVFYKSELSGRWWVENKTGRKVPCSYQDYRKACDEDYSEVIIKAVLG
;
A
#
# COMPACT_ATOMS: atom_id res chain seq x y z
N MET A 1 -20.00 18.55 -1.35
CA MET A 1 -20.30 17.64 -2.48
C MET A 1 -19.00 17.41 -3.25
N ILE A 2 -18.47 16.19 -3.21
CA ILE A 2 -17.12 15.87 -3.75
C ILE A 2 -17.15 15.67 -5.28
N SER A 3 -18.30 15.27 -5.83
CA SER A 3 -18.44 14.88 -7.24
C SER A 3 -18.03 15.93 -8.29
N HIS A 4 -18.12 17.22 -7.98
CA HIS A 4 -17.77 18.29 -8.92
C HIS A 4 -16.25 18.44 -9.16
N TRP A 5 -15.43 17.78 -8.34
CA TRP A 5 -13.96 17.78 -8.48
C TRP A 5 -13.46 16.78 -9.53
N PHE A 6 -14.33 15.88 -9.99
CA PHE A 6 -13.94 14.75 -10.80
C PHE A 6 -14.70 14.71 -12.12
N VAL A 7 -14.01 14.24 -13.16
CA VAL A 7 -14.60 13.90 -14.47
C VAL A 7 -14.58 12.38 -14.59
N GLN A 8 -15.74 11.81 -14.82
CA GLN A 8 -15.85 10.37 -15.05
C GLN A 8 -15.23 9.96 -16.38
N ASP A 9 -14.61 8.78 -16.39
CA ASP A 9 -14.26 8.12 -17.62
C ASP A 9 -15.52 7.76 -18.41
N GLU A 10 -15.44 7.86 -19.75
CA GLU A 10 -16.56 7.43 -20.57
C GLU A 10 -16.82 5.94 -20.34
N LYS A 11 -18.01 5.61 -19.84
CA LYS A 11 -18.46 4.21 -19.66
C LYS A 11 -18.45 3.43 -20.99
N SER A 12 -18.31 4.14 -22.14
CA SER A 12 -18.25 3.58 -23.48
C SER A 12 -17.04 2.70 -23.79
N SER A 13 -15.96 2.81 -23.01
CA SER A 13 -14.77 1.95 -23.20
C SER A 13 -14.98 0.50 -22.74
N ILE A 14 -16.01 0.26 -21.93
CA ILE A 14 -16.36 -1.06 -21.41
C ILE A 14 -17.76 -1.43 -21.93
N ARG A 15 -17.90 -2.65 -22.43
CA ARG A 15 -19.17 -3.18 -22.88
C ARG A 15 -19.74 -4.11 -21.79
N PRO A 16 -20.59 -3.59 -20.90
CA PRO A 16 -21.08 -4.33 -19.71
C PRO A 16 -21.76 -5.65 -20.07
N GLU A 17 -22.45 -5.69 -21.21
CA GLU A 17 -23.15 -6.86 -21.73
C GLU A 17 -22.22 -8.04 -22.08
N ARG A 18 -20.91 -7.77 -22.22
CA ARG A 18 -19.88 -8.80 -22.48
C ARG A 18 -19.18 -9.27 -21.21
N LEU A 19 -19.44 -8.63 -20.08
CA LEU A 19 -18.82 -8.97 -18.81
C LEU A 19 -19.57 -10.10 -18.10
N SER A 20 -18.83 -10.93 -17.37
CA SER A 20 -19.44 -11.91 -16.46
C SER A 20 -20.32 -11.20 -15.42
N LYS A 21 -21.42 -11.83 -15.02
CA LYS A 21 -22.29 -11.35 -13.93
C LYS A 21 -21.55 -11.14 -12.61
N ASN A 22 -20.44 -11.88 -12.43
CA ASN A 22 -19.59 -11.79 -11.25
C ASN A 22 -18.43 -10.82 -11.44
N SER A 23 -18.40 -10.02 -12.50
CA SER A 23 -17.33 -9.04 -12.70
C SER A 23 -17.43 -7.88 -11.70
N LEU A 24 -16.27 -7.32 -11.37
CA LEU A 24 -16.15 -6.20 -10.44
C LEU A 24 -16.95 -4.98 -10.92
N TRP A 25 -17.12 -4.81 -12.25
CA TRP A 25 -17.96 -3.77 -12.83
C TRP A 25 -19.35 -3.64 -12.17
N HIS A 26 -19.99 -4.75 -11.87
CA HIS A 26 -21.34 -4.75 -11.27
C HIS A 26 -21.35 -4.39 -9.78
N LYS A 27 -20.19 -4.24 -9.17
CA LYS A 27 -20.02 -3.88 -7.74
C LYS A 27 -19.38 -2.50 -7.53
N VAL A 28 -18.77 -1.93 -8.58
CA VAL A 28 -18.17 -0.60 -8.50
C VAL A 28 -19.26 0.44 -8.37
N ARG A 29 -19.12 1.34 -7.40
CA ARG A 29 -19.90 2.57 -7.32
C ARG A 29 -19.20 3.69 -8.04
N PHE A 30 -19.92 4.50 -8.78
CA PHE A 30 -19.40 5.70 -9.44
C PHE A 30 -19.87 6.93 -8.69
N ILE A 31 -18.96 7.85 -8.38
CA ILE A 31 -19.25 8.97 -7.47
C ILE A 31 -20.35 9.90 -7.97
N HIS A 32 -20.56 9.98 -9.29
CA HIS A 32 -21.64 10.81 -9.88
C HIS A 32 -23.02 10.18 -9.82
N ASP A 33 -23.11 8.89 -9.54
CA ASP A 33 -24.39 8.19 -9.52
C ASP A 33 -25.09 8.35 -8.15
N GLN A 34 -24.40 8.86 -7.13
CA GLN A 34 -24.96 9.05 -5.79
C GLN A 34 -24.31 10.25 -5.08
N ASP A 35 -25.14 11.10 -4.49
CA ASP A 35 -24.69 12.20 -3.59
C ASP A 35 -24.15 11.70 -2.24
N GLN A 36 -23.81 10.43 -2.12
CA GLN A 36 -23.40 9.83 -0.85
C GLN A 36 -21.94 10.14 -0.52
N LEU A 37 -21.76 10.64 0.68
CA LEU A 37 -20.49 10.74 1.37
C LEU A 37 -19.74 9.41 1.35
N CYS A 38 -18.42 9.48 1.34
CA CYS A 38 -17.51 8.35 1.51
C CYS A 38 -17.69 7.76 2.91
N ASN A 39 -17.60 6.45 3.03
CA ASN A 39 -17.74 5.74 4.30
C ASN A 39 -16.45 4.98 4.64
N ALA A 40 -16.27 4.64 5.90
CA ALA A 40 -15.10 3.90 6.39
C ALA A 40 -14.85 2.54 5.70
N GLY A 41 -15.85 1.96 5.03
CA GLY A 41 -15.72 0.73 4.24
C GLY A 41 -15.45 0.95 2.75
N ASP A 42 -15.08 2.16 2.32
CA ASP A 42 -14.87 2.48 0.91
C ASP A 42 -13.38 2.54 0.56
N LEU A 43 -13.01 2.01 -0.62
CA LEU A 43 -11.76 2.26 -1.32
C LEU A 43 -12.06 3.16 -2.53
N LEU A 44 -11.63 4.41 -2.46
CA LEU A 44 -11.81 5.39 -3.51
C LEU A 44 -10.64 5.37 -4.48
N ILE A 45 -10.90 5.17 -5.77
CA ILE A 45 -9.88 5.34 -6.81
C ILE A 45 -10.01 6.74 -7.40
N ILE A 46 -8.93 7.52 -7.26
CA ILE A 46 -8.77 8.85 -7.83
C ILE A 46 -7.62 8.83 -8.82
N SER A 47 -7.85 9.27 -10.03
CA SER A 47 -6.84 9.27 -11.09
C SER A 47 -6.46 10.70 -11.48
N PHE A 48 -5.19 10.89 -11.85
CA PHE A 48 -4.64 12.17 -12.28
C PHE A 48 -4.36 12.22 -13.79
N ASP A 49 -4.42 11.07 -14.47
CA ASP A 49 -4.30 10.94 -15.91
C ASP A 49 -5.42 10.05 -16.45
N ARG A 50 -6.21 10.60 -17.39
CA ARG A 50 -7.38 9.94 -17.96
C ARG A 50 -7.02 8.68 -18.75
N LEU A 51 -5.96 8.74 -19.56
CA LEU A 51 -5.58 7.60 -20.41
C LEU A 51 -5.01 6.46 -19.61
N ILE A 52 -4.18 6.79 -18.61
CA ILE A 52 -3.67 5.82 -17.62
C ILE A 52 -4.84 5.16 -16.89
N SER A 53 -5.74 5.97 -16.38
CA SER A 53 -6.94 5.51 -15.66
C SER A 53 -7.76 4.53 -16.49
N GLN A 54 -8.12 4.92 -17.71
CA GLN A 54 -8.94 4.10 -18.61
C GLN A 54 -8.28 2.74 -18.90
N ARG A 55 -6.95 2.74 -19.11
CA ARG A 55 -6.22 1.51 -19.42
C ARG A 55 -6.19 0.54 -18.25
N ILE A 56 -5.96 1.03 -17.03
CA ILE A 56 -5.94 0.21 -15.82
C ILE A 56 -7.35 -0.28 -15.47
N LYS A 57 -8.31 0.63 -15.37
CA LYS A 57 -9.70 0.33 -14.97
C LYS A 57 -10.40 -0.62 -15.93
N ARG A 58 -10.08 -0.55 -17.23
CA ARG A 58 -10.59 -1.50 -18.24
C ARG A 58 -10.24 -2.95 -17.91
N ASN A 59 -9.04 -3.21 -17.37
CA ASN A 59 -8.65 -4.54 -16.92
C ASN A 59 -9.33 -4.87 -15.58
N LEU A 60 -9.27 -3.97 -14.61
CA LEU A 60 -9.79 -4.15 -13.26
C LEU A 60 -11.27 -4.56 -13.26
N TYR A 61 -12.09 -3.88 -14.04
CA TYR A 61 -13.53 -4.14 -14.06
C TYR A 61 -13.95 -5.47 -14.68
N GLN A 62 -13.05 -6.13 -15.39
CA GLN A 62 -13.27 -7.47 -15.93
C GLN A 62 -12.99 -8.57 -14.91
N PHE A 63 -12.24 -8.29 -13.84
CA PHE A 63 -11.93 -9.28 -12.82
C PHE A 63 -13.18 -9.66 -12.02
N SER A 64 -13.16 -10.87 -11.47
CA SER A 64 -14.25 -11.35 -10.62
C SER A 64 -14.29 -10.62 -9.29
N THR A 65 -15.48 -10.44 -8.73
CA THR A 65 -15.64 -9.95 -7.37
C THR A 65 -15.17 -10.99 -6.36
N THR A 66 -14.63 -10.53 -5.24
CA THR A 66 -14.38 -11.38 -4.07
C THR A 66 -15.67 -11.47 -3.23
N PRO A 67 -16.06 -12.68 -2.76
CA PRO A 67 -17.32 -12.85 -2.03
C PRO A 67 -17.40 -12.07 -0.71
N SER A 68 -16.27 -11.79 -0.09
CA SER A 68 -16.18 -11.32 1.30
C SER A 68 -15.38 -10.02 1.46
N GLN A 69 -15.18 -9.24 0.38
CA GLN A 69 -14.40 -8.01 0.49
C GLN A 69 -15.01 -7.06 1.54
N ALA A 70 -14.15 -6.51 2.41
CA ALA A 70 -14.56 -5.54 3.43
C ALA A 70 -14.60 -4.11 2.90
N LEU A 71 -13.89 -3.82 1.80
CA LEU A 71 -13.89 -2.51 1.16
C LEU A 71 -14.78 -2.51 -0.09
N ASN A 72 -15.62 -1.48 -0.22
CA ASN A 72 -16.39 -1.23 -1.44
C ASN A 72 -15.55 -0.38 -2.40
N LEU A 73 -15.49 -0.78 -3.65
CA LEU A 73 -14.76 0.00 -4.66
C LEU A 73 -15.62 1.18 -5.13
N VAL A 74 -15.07 2.39 -5.01
CA VAL A 74 -15.69 3.63 -5.49
C VAL A 74 -14.78 4.26 -6.54
N ASP A 75 -15.27 4.38 -7.76
CA ASP A 75 -14.55 5.10 -8.82
C ASP A 75 -14.93 6.57 -8.80
N CYS A 76 -13.98 7.41 -8.37
CA CYS A 76 -14.15 8.86 -8.38
C CYS A 76 -13.93 9.47 -9.78
N GLY A 77 -13.33 8.73 -10.72
CA GLY A 77 -12.93 9.26 -12.02
C GLY A 77 -11.58 9.97 -12.00
N ASN A 78 -11.45 10.98 -12.85
CA ASN A 78 -10.21 11.74 -12.99
C ASN A 78 -10.34 13.11 -12.34
N PHE A 79 -9.31 13.52 -11.63
CA PHE A 79 -9.24 14.85 -11.04
C PHE A 79 -9.21 15.92 -12.15
N ALA A 80 -10.16 16.84 -12.09
CA ALA A 80 -10.44 17.77 -13.21
C ALA A 80 -9.63 19.08 -13.15
N GLN A 81 -8.99 19.38 -12.03
CA GLN A 81 -8.30 20.65 -11.85
C GLN A 81 -6.87 20.62 -12.40
N ARG A 82 -6.38 21.78 -12.86
CA ARG A 82 -5.01 21.91 -13.37
C ARG A 82 -3.93 21.85 -12.28
N GLN A 83 -4.28 22.28 -11.07
CA GLN A 83 -3.37 22.27 -9.92
C GLN A 83 -3.71 21.05 -9.05
N PRO A 84 -2.83 20.05 -8.96
CA PRO A 84 -3.07 18.84 -8.15
C PRO A 84 -3.37 19.16 -6.68
N GLU A 85 -2.80 20.22 -6.14
CA GLU A 85 -2.95 20.64 -4.74
C GLU A 85 -4.40 21.04 -4.39
N ALA A 86 -5.19 21.42 -5.38
CA ALA A 86 -6.60 21.78 -5.16
C ALA A 86 -7.45 20.64 -4.59
N ILE A 87 -7.02 19.38 -4.74
CA ILE A 87 -7.72 18.22 -4.18
C ILE A 87 -7.43 18.00 -2.68
N ILE A 88 -6.41 18.65 -2.09
CA ILE A 88 -5.98 18.40 -0.71
C ILE A 88 -7.13 18.48 0.31
N PRO A 89 -8.00 19.51 0.29
CA PRO A 89 -9.14 19.57 1.20
C PRO A 89 -10.11 18.39 1.03
N VAL A 90 -10.30 17.95 -0.22
CA VAL A 90 -11.17 16.79 -0.54
C VAL A 90 -10.57 15.50 0.04
N LEU A 91 -9.27 15.30 -0.10
CA LEU A 91 -8.59 14.13 0.46
C LEU A 91 -8.61 14.13 1.99
N GLN A 92 -8.57 15.31 2.61
CA GLN A 92 -8.71 15.44 4.05
C GLN A 92 -10.14 15.05 4.49
N GLU A 93 -11.17 15.54 3.82
CA GLU A 93 -12.56 15.15 4.08
C GLU A 93 -12.77 13.64 3.92
N ILE A 94 -12.20 13.04 2.87
CA ILE A 94 -12.26 11.58 2.66
C ILE A 94 -11.54 10.84 3.80
N ARG A 95 -10.38 11.30 4.23
CA ARG A 95 -9.65 10.70 5.35
C ARG A 95 -10.45 10.76 6.66
N GLU A 96 -11.08 11.89 6.95
CA GLU A 96 -11.93 12.08 8.13
C GLU A 96 -13.15 11.17 8.12
N SER A 97 -13.65 10.76 6.95
CA SER A 97 -14.71 9.77 6.82
C SER A 97 -14.26 8.33 7.13
N GLY A 98 -12.95 8.09 7.28
CA GLY A 98 -12.35 6.76 7.46
C GLY A 98 -12.27 5.93 6.19
N ALA A 99 -12.56 6.49 5.03
CA ALA A 99 -12.39 5.82 3.74
C ALA A 99 -10.91 5.77 3.34
N MET A 100 -10.55 4.76 2.55
CA MET A 100 -9.21 4.58 1.99
C MET A 100 -9.15 5.18 0.59
N VAL A 101 -8.03 5.83 0.26
CA VAL A 101 -7.81 6.42 -1.07
C VAL A 101 -6.70 5.70 -1.81
N LEU A 102 -6.93 5.39 -3.08
CA LEU A 102 -5.90 4.96 -4.02
C LEU A 102 -5.71 6.03 -5.10
N LEU A 103 -4.51 6.59 -5.17
CA LEU A 103 -4.12 7.63 -6.14
C LEU A 103 -3.40 6.99 -7.31
N LEU A 104 -3.93 7.16 -8.53
CA LEU A 104 -3.33 6.62 -9.76
C LEU A 104 -2.69 7.75 -10.59
N GLY A 105 -1.39 7.63 -10.84
CA GLY A 105 -0.65 8.56 -11.69
C GLY A 105 -0.52 9.97 -11.10
N ALA A 106 -0.63 10.12 -9.79
CA ALA A 106 -0.42 11.41 -9.13
C ALA A 106 1.05 11.83 -9.24
N PRO A 107 1.33 13.13 -9.49
CA PRO A 107 2.69 13.66 -9.51
C PRO A 107 3.37 13.45 -8.14
N LEU A 108 4.65 13.09 -8.14
CA LEU A 108 5.39 12.83 -6.91
C LEU A 108 5.42 14.05 -5.96
N GLY A 109 5.58 15.25 -6.50
CA GLY A 109 5.52 16.49 -5.70
C GLY A 109 4.19 16.68 -4.98
N PHE A 110 3.08 16.22 -5.57
CA PHE A 110 1.77 16.23 -4.91
C PHE A 110 1.71 15.23 -3.74
N MET A 111 2.34 14.06 -3.87
CA MET A 111 2.37 13.04 -2.82
C MET A 111 2.99 13.56 -1.52
N ARG A 112 3.91 14.53 -1.60
CA ARG A 112 4.51 15.19 -0.42
C ARG A 112 3.45 15.72 0.54
N HIS A 113 2.44 16.42 0.05
CA HIS A 113 1.37 16.98 0.89
C HIS A 113 0.56 15.89 1.61
N GLN A 114 0.51 14.68 1.06
CA GLN A 114 -0.14 13.56 1.71
C GLN A 114 0.78 12.93 2.77
N VAL A 115 2.08 12.84 2.47
CA VAL A 115 3.13 12.32 3.36
C VAL A 115 3.24 13.14 4.62
N ASP A 116 3.21 14.46 4.53
CA ASP A 116 3.34 15.38 5.68
C ASP A 116 2.30 15.14 6.80
N ASN A 117 1.19 14.50 6.47
CA ASN A 117 0.14 14.12 7.42
C ASN A 117 0.25 12.68 7.93
N CYS A 118 1.30 11.96 7.56
CA CYS A 118 1.51 10.56 7.91
C CYS A 118 2.65 10.42 8.92
N ARG A 119 2.44 9.60 9.97
CA ARG A 119 3.53 9.24 10.87
C ARG A 119 4.50 8.27 10.22
N MET A 120 3.99 7.33 9.43
CA MET A 120 4.79 6.30 8.78
C MET A 120 4.34 6.08 7.35
N VAL A 121 5.31 5.98 6.44
CA VAL A 121 5.10 5.77 5.00
C VAL A 121 5.94 4.60 4.53
N SER A 122 5.30 3.61 3.92
CA SER A 122 5.99 2.53 3.20
C SER A 122 6.23 2.92 1.75
N MET A 123 7.49 2.94 1.36
CA MET A 123 7.94 3.25 0.01
C MET A 123 8.38 1.97 -0.69
N ILE A 124 7.60 1.50 -1.67
CA ILE A 124 7.97 0.34 -2.49
C ILE A 124 8.68 0.84 -3.74
N ARG A 125 10.00 0.68 -3.77
CA ARG A 125 10.85 1.15 -4.86
C ARG A 125 12.23 0.50 -4.85
N GLU A 126 12.90 0.50 -6.01
CA GLU A 126 14.21 -0.13 -6.20
C GLU A 126 15.37 0.68 -5.59
N SER A 127 15.21 1.99 -5.42
CA SER A 127 16.26 2.90 -4.93
C SER A 127 15.71 3.94 -3.95
N ASN A 128 16.59 4.62 -3.24
CA ASN A 128 16.30 5.78 -2.40
C ASN A 128 16.91 7.07 -2.95
N LEU A 129 17.27 7.09 -4.24
CA LEU A 129 17.92 8.23 -4.90
C LEU A 129 16.97 9.43 -5.01
N ASP A 130 17.54 10.59 -5.12
CA ASP A 130 17.11 11.99 -5.25
C ASP A 130 15.62 12.37 -5.28
N ASP A 131 14.73 11.55 -5.79
CA ASP A 131 13.28 11.84 -5.81
C ASP A 131 12.66 11.95 -4.41
N ASP A 132 13.29 11.35 -3.41
CA ASP A 132 12.82 11.39 -2.02
C ASP A 132 13.00 12.76 -1.37
N VAL A 133 13.91 13.58 -1.87
CA VAL A 133 14.09 14.97 -1.43
C VAL A 133 12.79 15.74 -1.64
N HIS A 134 12.03 15.42 -2.69
CA HIS A 134 10.75 16.03 -2.97
C HIS A 134 9.61 15.56 -2.05
N LEU A 135 9.73 14.37 -1.47
CA LEU A 135 8.76 13.81 -0.53
C LEU A 135 9.04 14.17 0.92
N ARG A 136 10.28 14.55 1.24
CA ARG A 136 10.69 14.84 2.62
C ARG A 136 10.45 16.30 2.97
N ASN A 137 9.94 16.48 4.16
CA ASN A 137 9.87 17.76 4.83
C ASN A 137 10.67 17.66 6.14
N ASP A 138 11.73 18.46 6.27
CA ASP A 138 12.58 18.44 7.49
C ASP A 138 11.83 18.89 8.73
N GLN A 139 10.67 19.50 8.55
CA GLN A 139 9.81 19.98 9.65
C GLN A 139 8.83 18.91 10.15
N THR A 140 8.71 17.77 9.47
CA THR A 140 7.82 16.66 9.86
C THR A 140 8.60 15.50 10.45
N GLU A 141 7.99 14.81 11.42
CA GLU A 141 8.52 13.59 12.04
C GLU A 141 8.13 12.32 11.26
N THR A 142 7.85 12.45 9.96
CA THR A 142 7.44 11.32 9.15
C THR A 142 8.58 10.31 8.98
N ILE A 143 8.28 9.07 9.28
CA ILE A 143 9.20 7.93 9.19
C ILE A 143 8.98 7.23 7.86
N PHE A 144 10.06 6.98 7.12
CA PHE A 144 10.03 6.24 5.87
C PHE A 144 10.59 4.83 6.04
N GLN A 145 9.86 3.86 5.52
CA GLN A 145 10.31 2.47 5.40
C GLN A 145 10.39 2.11 3.93
N TYR A 146 11.55 1.66 3.48
CA TYR A 146 11.80 1.29 2.09
C TYR A 146 11.66 -0.22 1.90
N ILE A 147 10.91 -0.63 0.89
CA ILE A 147 10.63 -2.03 0.57
C ILE A 147 11.02 -2.31 -0.87
N ALA A 148 11.61 -3.46 -1.14
CA ALA A 148 12.12 -3.92 -2.42
C ALA A 148 13.38 -3.18 -2.92
N THR A 149 14.14 -2.56 -2.02
CA THR A 149 15.35 -1.82 -2.41
C THR A 149 16.45 -2.74 -2.93
N GLN A 150 17.24 -2.23 -3.86
CA GLN A 150 18.38 -2.92 -4.42
C GLN A 150 19.67 -2.28 -3.95
N ARG A 151 20.57 -3.08 -3.38
CA ARG A 151 21.80 -2.60 -2.71
C ARG A 151 22.68 -1.69 -3.58
N HIS A 152 22.76 -1.97 -4.87
CA HIS A 152 23.57 -1.19 -5.80
C HIS A 152 22.94 0.16 -6.22
N LEU A 153 21.69 0.40 -5.81
CA LEU A 153 20.95 1.64 -6.06
C LEU A 153 20.66 2.45 -4.78
N ILE A 154 21.20 2.02 -3.63
CA ILE A 154 20.99 2.70 -2.35
C ILE A 154 22.09 3.75 -2.14
N SER A 155 21.69 4.98 -1.80
CA SER A 155 22.56 6.03 -1.27
C SER A 155 22.57 6.00 0.25
N GLU A 156 23.75 6.09 0.88
CA GLU A 156 23.92 6.02 2.35
C GLU A 156 23.49 7.30 3.11
N THR A 157 23.00 8.32 2.43
CA THR A 157 22.88 9.69 2.98
C THR A 157 21.62 10.00 3.79
N ASN A 158 20.81 9.01 4.18
CA ASN A 158 19.48 9.30 4.74
C ASN A 158 19.28 8.89 6.20
N SER A 159 19.34 9.88 7.11
CA SER A 159 19.21 9.72 8.57
C SER A 159 17.77 9.47 9.09
N LYS A 160 16.72 9.65 8.28
CA LYS A 160 15.30 9.44 8.68
C LYS A 160 14.70 8.13 8.15
N VAL A 161 15.52 7.21 7.72
CA VAL A 161 15.06 5.90 7.23
C VAL A 161 15.16 4.91 8.37
N GLU A 162 14.04 4.39 8.82
CA GLU A 162 14.00 3.41 9.91
C GLU A 162 14.19 1.96 9.48
N GLY A 163 14.02 1.66 8.20
CA GLY A 163 14.17 0.29 7.74
C GLY A 163 14.29 0.17 6.23
N HIS A 164 15.16 -0.77 5.81
CA HIS A 164 15.27 -1.18 4.43
C HIS A 164 15.01 -2.68 4.33
N ILE A 165 13.91 -3.05 3.67
CA ILE A 165 13.69 -4.43 3.25
C ILE A 165 14.20 -4.54 1.81
N ARG A 166 15.24 -5.33 1.62
CA ARG A 166 15.84 -5.53 0.30
C ARG A 166 15.00 -6.46 -0.54
N LEU A 167 15.15 -6.36 -1.86
CA LEU A 167 14.50 -7.31 -2.78
C LEU A 167 14.92 -8.76 -2.53
N SER A 168 16.18 -8.98 -2.10
CA SER A 168 16.66 -10.31 -1.69
C SER A 168 15.88 -10.88 -0.52
N ASP A 169 15.67 -10.05 0.51
CA ASP A 169 15.00 -10.45 1.74
C ASP A 169 13.51 -10.77 1.48
N LEU A 170 12.88 -9.97 0.59
CA LEU A 170 11.51 -10.24 0.14
C LEU A 170 11.39 -11.56 -0.63
N ARG A 171 12.40 -11.94 -1.40
CA ARG A 171 12.40 -13.22 -2.13
C ARG A 171 12.66 -14.42 -1.26
N GLU A 172 13.38 -14.24 -0.15
CA GLU A 172 13.52 -15.28 0.87
C GLU A 172 12.21 -15.47 1.65
N ASP A 173 11.60 -14.36 2.06
CA ASP A 173 10.31 -14.37 2.79
C ASP A 173 9.57 -13.05 2.58
N ILE A 174 8.58 -13.03 1.71
CA ILE A 174 7.76 -11.84 1.43
C ILE A 174 6.96 -11.36 2.65
N THR A 175 6.77 -12.22 3.66
CA THR A 175 6.00 -11.88 4.86
C THR A 175 6.69 -10.85 5.74
N VAL A 176 8.00 -10.62 5.57
CA VAL A 176 8.74 -9.57 6.31
C VAL A 176 8.25 -8.15 6.01
N ALA A 177 7.64 -7.94 4.83
CA ALA A 177 7.07 -6.63 4.46
C ALA A 177 5.70 -6.36 5.11
N GLU A 178 4.99 -7.39 5.55
CA GLU A 178 3.62 -7.25 6.09
C GLU A 178 3.56 -6.33 7.32
N PRO A 179 4.42 -6.49 8.36
CA PRO A 179 4.40 -5.61 9.52
C PRO A 179 4.65 -4.14 9.17
N CYS A 180 5.57 -3.88 8.25
CA CYS A 180 5.90 -2.54 7.79
C CYS A 180 4.71 -1.87 7.11
N ILE A 181 4.05 -2.57 6.18
CA ILE A 181 2.87 -2.06 5.46
C ILE A 181 1.71 -1.88 6.43
N ARG A 182 1.51 -2.82 7.37
CA ARG A 182 0.42 -2.77 8.35
C ARG A 182 0.50 -1.58 9.31
N ASP A 183 1.71 -1.16 9.71
CA ASP A 183 1.91 0.00 10.59
C ASP A 183 1.90 1.34 9.84
N SER A 184 1.94 1.30 8.51
CA SER A 184 1.98 2.51 7.68
C SER A 184 0.61 3.18 7.55
N HIS A 185 0.64 4.52 7.47
CA HIS A 185 -0.55 5.34 7.16
C HIS A 185 -0.71 5.56 5.65
N MET A 186 0.42 5.51 4.92
CA MET A 186 0.45 5.64 3.48
C MET A 186 1.41 4.63 2.87
N MET A 187 1.04 4.05 1.72
CA MET A 187 1.92 3.22 0.91
C MET A 187 2.12 3.87 -0.45
N LEU A 188 3.36 4.06 -0.87
CA LEU A 188 3.73 4.57 -2.19
C LEU A 188 4.43 3.48 -3.00
N PHE A 189 3.91 3.20 -4.17
CA PHE A 189 4.45 2.19 -5.09
C PHE A 189 4.98 2.86 -6.34
N ASN A 190 6.29 2.73 -6.57
CA ASN A 190 6.92 3.13 -7.82
C ASN A 190 6.91 1.96 -8.81
N VAL A 191 6.37 2.18 -10.01
CA VAL A 191 6.33 1.15 -11.05
C VAL A 191 7.73 0.74 -11.51
N ASP A 192 8.74 1.60 -11.36
CA ASP A 192 10.14 1.27 -11.66
C ASP A 192 10.73 0.17 -10.74
N SER A 193 10.06 -0.14 -9.62
CA SER A 193 10.43 -1.28 -8.77
C SER A 193 10.14 -2.65 -9.39
N MET A 194 9.37 -2.68 -10.50
CA MET A 194 9.00 -3.91 -11.19
C MET A 194 10.13 -4.44 -12.05
N SER A 195 10.21 -5.77 -12.21
CA SER A 195 11.10 -6.41 -13.17
C SER A 195 10.68 -6.05 -14.59
N ALA A 196 11.57 -5.42 -15.36
CA ALA A 196 11.32 -5.07 -16.76
C ALA A 196 10.98 -6.30 -17.61
N ALA A 197 11.59 -7.45 -17.32
CA ALA A 197 11.37 -8.71 -18.05
C ALA A 197 9.94 -9.24 -17.87
N GLU A 198 9.37 -9.12 -16.67
CA GLU A 198 8.03 -9.62 -16.36
C GLU A 198 6.93 -8.60 -16.65
N ALA A 199 7.21 -7.34 -16.38
CA ALA A 199 6.25 -6.26 -16.58
C ALA A 199 6.09 -5.86 -18.06
N GLY A 200 7.00 -6.27 -18.95
CA GLY A 200 7.03 -5.80 -20.32
C GLY A 200 7.19 -4.28 -20.44
N TYR A 201 7.74 -3.67 -19.42
CA TYR A 201 7.85 -2.24 -19.19
C TYR A 201 9.31 -1.82 -19.28
N ILE A 202 9.62 -0.93 -20.20
CA ILE A 202 11.00 -0.51 -20.48
C ILE A 202 11.18 0.94 -20.02
N THR A 203 11.26 1.12 -18.73
CA THR A 203 11.86 2.31 -18.14
C THR A 203 12.56 1.86 -16.86
N GLY A 204 13.50 2.60 -16.44
CA GLY A 204 14.25 2.25 -15.27
C GLY A 204 15.54 1.50 -15.60
N MET A 205 16.40 1.53 -14.65
CA MET A 205 17.78 1.11 -14.80
C MET A 205 18.02 -0.33 -14.36
N SER A 206 17.00 -1.01 -13.84
CA SER A 206 17.18 -2.30 -13.21
C SER A 206 16.64 -3.45 -14.06
N GLY A 207 17.52 -4.38 -14.42
CA GLY A 207 17.13 -5.67 -15.01
C GLY A 207 16.45 -6.60 -14.00
N SER A 208 16.54 -6.30 -12.71
CA SER A 208 15.91 -7.02 -11.61
C SER A 208 14.86 -6.13 -10.94
N GLY A 209 13.81 -6.72 -10.40
CA GLY A 209 12.74 -6.01 -9.73
C GLY A 209 11.69 -6.97 -9.22
N LEU A 210 10.60 -6.43 -8.69
CA LEU A 210 9.46 -7.20 -8.24
C LEU A 210 8.76 -7.89 -9.42
N SER A 211 8.34 -9.11 -9.23
CA SER A 211 7.34 -9.75 -10.10
C SER A 211 5.95 -9.18 -9.85
N ILE A 212 5.03 -9.36 -10.81
CA ILE A 212 3.63 -8.97 -10.63
C ILE A 212 3.01 -9.71 -9.42
N VAL A 213 3.37 -10.96 -9.18
CA VAL A 213 2.87 -11.75 -8.05
C VAL A 213 3.35 -11.19 -6.71
N GLU A 214 4.63 -10.84 -6.60
CA GLU A 214 5.18 -10.19 -5.39
C GLU A 214 4.50 -8.84 -5.14
N ALA A 215 4.34 -8.01 -6.17
CA ALA A 215 3.63 -6.74 -6.04
C ALA A 215 2.17 -6.93 -5.62
N CYS A 216 1.45 -7.89 -6.19
CA CYS A 216 0.09 -8.24 -5.77
C CYS A 216 0.03 -8.64 -4.28
N GLN A 217 1.02 -9.40 -3.80
CA GLN A 217 1.08 -9.77 -2.39
C GLN A 217 1.30 -8.56 -1.47
N LEU A 218 2.15 -7.61 -1.86
CA LEU A 218 2.34 -6.36 -1.11
C LEU A 218 1.03 -5.53 -1.06
N PHE A 219 0.31 -5.45 -2.17
CA PHE A 219 -1.01 -4.78 -2.21
C PHE A 219 -2.07 -5.53 -1.39
N ARG A 220 -2.02 -6.85 -1.32
CA ARG A 220 -2.86 -7.64 -0.42
C ARG A 220 -2.60 -7.29 1.04
N TYR A 221 -1.34 -7.11 1.45
CA TYR A 221 -0.99 -6.63 2.79
C TYR A 221 -1.52 -5.21 3.03
N ALA A 222 -1.43 -4.33 2.03
CA ALA A 222 -1.99 -2.98 2.10
C ALA A 222 -3.51 -2.99 2.32
N GLY A 223 -4.23 -3.83 1.59
CA GLY A 223 -5.67 -4.03 1.77
C GLY A 223 -6.03 -4.49 3.18
N ALA A 224 -5.20 -5.36 3.74
CA ALA A 224 -5.38 -5.92 5.07
C ALA A 224 -4.96 -4.97 6.22
N ALA A 225 -4.24 -3.88 5.93
CA ALA A 225 -3.76 -2.93 6.92
C ALA A 225 -4.88 -1.98 7.36
N GLN A 226 -5.16 -1.92 8.68
CA GLN A 226 -6.18 -1.00 9.21
C GLN A 226 -5.69 0.44 9.30
N SER A 227 -4.42 0.63 9.60
CA SER A 227 -3.81 1.97 9.73
C SER A 227 -3.67 2.69 8.39
N LEU A 228 -3.71 1.96 7.27
CA LEU A 228 -3.47 2.51 5.96
C LEU A 228 -4.69 3.33 5.48
N CYS A 229 -4.50 4.64 5.35
CA CYS A 229 -5.52 5.58 4.90
C CYS A 229 -5.40 5.87 3.41
N SER A 230 -4.20 5.76 2.85
CA SER A 230 -3.96 6.07 1.44
C SER A 230 -2.87 5.20 0.82
N ALA A 231 -3.01 4.98 -0.48
CA ALA A 231 -1.97 4.37 -1.30
C ALA A 231 -1.80 5.17 -2.59
N GLY A 232 -0.59 5.18 -3.15
CA GLY A 232 -0.30 5.86 -4.41
C GLY A 232 0.51 4.98 -5.35
N ILE A 233 0.13 4.93 -6.63
CA ILE A 233 0.89 4.28 -7.71
C ILE A 233 1.40 5.37 -8.64
N TYR A 234 2.70 5.45 -8.82
CA TYR A 234 3.37 6.45 -9.64
C TYR A 234 4.47 5.84 -10.53
N GLY A 235 5.02 6.62 -11.43
CA GLY A 235 6.06 6.16 -12.36
C GLY A 235 5.53 5.41 -13.59
N TYR A 236 4.23 5.12 -13.68
CA TYR A 236 3.64 4.46 -14.85
C TYR A 236 3.43 5.45 -16.00
N THR A 237 3.87 5.07 -17.20
CA THR A 237 3.61 5.80 -18.45
C THR A 237 3.05 4.86 -19.52
N LEU A 238 2.24 5.40 -20.43
CA LEU A 238 1.64 4.61 -21.52
C LEU A 238 2.67 4.21 -22.57
N GLU A 239 3.64 5.08 -22.80
CA GLU A 239 4.71 4.87 -23.80
C GLU A 239 5.56 3.66 -23.44
N SER A 240 5.79 3.45 -22.16
CA SER A 240 6.59 2.33 -21.65
C SER A 240 5.83 1.01 -21.60
N ASP A 241 4.50 1.03 -21.65
CA ASP A 241 3.63 -0.14 -21.58
C ASP A 241 2.86 -0.38 -22.89
N ALA A 242 3.58 -0.56 -23.98
CA ALA A 242 2.96 -0.80 -25.30
C ALA A 242 2.05 -2.04 -25.31
N SER A 243 2.42 -3.09 -24.58
CA SER A 243 1.67 -4.35 -24.48
C SER A 243 0.40 -4.25 -23.60
N GLY A 244 0.35 -3.31 -22.65
CA GLY A 244 -0.68 -3.24 -21.61
C GLY A 244 -0.50 -4.23 -20.46
N MET A 245 0.64 -4.91 -20.40
CA MET A 245 0.93 -5.89 -19.35
C MET A 245 1.02 -5.21 -17.98
N MET A 246 1.69 -4.07 -17.90
CA MET A 246 1.82 -3.34 -16.64
C MET A 246 0.47 -2.76 -16.18
N ALA A 247 -0.35 -2.23 -17.08
CA ALA A 247 -1.70 -1.80 -16.75
C ALA A 247 -2.56 -2.95 -16.20
N ASN A 248 -2.41 -4.14 -16.77
CA ASN A 248 -3.07 -5.34 -16.24
C ASN A 248 -2.50 -5.74 -14.87
N GLY A 249 -1.18 -5.68 -14.70
CA GLY A 249 -0.52 -5.92 -13.40
C GLY A 249 -1.00 -4.96 -12.31
N ILE A 250 -1.07 -3.66 -12.59
CA ILE A 250 -1.62 -2.66 -11.66
C ILE A 250 -3.09 -2.97 -11.32
N ALA A 251 -3.88 -3.36 -12.31
CA ALA A 251 -5.26 -3.78 -12.06
C ALA A 251 -5.34 -4.99 -11.13
N GLN A 252 -4.44 -5.98 -11.27
CA GLN A 252 -4.33 -7.12 -10.35
C GLN A 252 -3.94 -6.65 -8.94
N MET A 253 -2.96 -5.77 -8.79
CA MET A 253 -2.57 -5.22 -7.49
C MET A 253 -3.77 -4.58 -6.77
N ILE A 254 -4.58 -3.77 -7.47
CA ILE A 254 -5.79 -3.16 -6.92
C ILE A 254 -6.81 -4.24 -6.51
N TRP A 255 -6.97 -5.26 -7.32
CA TRP A 255 -7.86 -6.38 -7.00
C TRP A 255 -7.40 -7.14 -5.74
N TYR A 256 -6.09 -7.41 -5.61
CA TYR A 256 -5.54 -8.04 -4.42
C TYR A 256 -5.63 -7.14 -3.17
N MET A 257 -5.60 -5.82 -3.33
CA MET A 257 -5.87 -4.88 -2.24
C MET A 257 -7.32 -5.02 -1.74
N LEU A 258 -8.29 -5.15 -2.63
CA LEU A 258 -9.68 -5.42 -2.26
C LEU A 258 -9.83 -6.79 -1.57
N GLU A 259 -9.19 -7.82 -2.11
CA GLU A 259 -9.19 -9.15 -1.50
C GLU A 259 -8.54 -9.13 -0.12
N GLY A 260 -7.40 -8.48 0.02
CA GLY A 260 -6.70 -8.34 1.30
C GLY A 260 -7.55 -7.69 2.39
N SER A 261 -8.49 -6.82 2.02
CA SER A 261 -9.39 -6.17 2.99
C SER A 261 -10.25 -7.13 3.81
N THR A 262 -10.46 -8.36 3.32
CA THR A 262 -11.15 -9.42 4.07
C THR A 262 -10.39 -9.84 5.34
N LEU A 263 -9.09 -9.54 5.39
CA LEU A 263 -8.22 -9.88 6.51
C LEU A 263 -8.02 -8.70 7.48
N ARG A 264 -8.79 -7.61 7.34
CA ARG A 264 -8.75 -6.51 8.30
C ARG A 264 -9.24 -6.99 9.65
N GLU A 265 -8.43 -6.77 10.67
CA GLU A 265 -8.75 -7.12 12.05
C GLU A 265 -8.17 -6.11 13.02
N ASP A 266 -8.91 -5.82 14.07
CA ASP A 266 -8.45 -5.00 15.17
C ASP A 266 -7.86 -5.89 16.27
N PRO A 267 -6.55 -5.77 16.58
CA PRO A 267 -5.91 -6.58 17.59
C PRO A 267 -6.46 -6.34 19.02
N GLN A 268 -7.24 -5.28 19.22
CA GLN A 268 -7.92 -5.04 20.51
C GLN A 268 -9.20 -5.86 20.66
N HIS A 269 -9.84 -6.23 19.56
CA HIS A 269 -11.11 -6.94 19.53
C HIS A 269 -11.01 -8.37 18.99
N THR A 270 -9.84 -8.76 18.46
CA THR A 270 -9.61 -10.11 17.92
C THR A 270 -9.01 -11.02 18.97
N PRO A 271 -9.45 -12.28 19.11
CA PRO A 271 -8.80 -13.25 19.97
C PRO A 271 -7.35 -13.49 19.55
N LEU A 272 -6.43 -13.31 20.47
CA LEU A 272 -4.99 -13.47 20.24
C LEU A 272 -4.43 -14.53 21.19
N THR A 273 -3.60 -15.43 20.65
CA THR A 273 -2.80 -16.35 21.45
C THR A 273 -1.51 -15.66 21.89
N GLN A 274 -1.17 -15.76 23.16
CA GLN A 274 0.04 -15.18 23.73
C GLN A 274 1.19 -16.19 23.75
N TYR A 275 2.40 -15.69 23.45
CA TYR A 275 3.65 -16.44 23.54
C TYR A 275 4.63 -15.63 24.35
N HIS A 276 5.31 -16.28 25.29
CA HIS A 276 6.29 -15.65 26.17
C HIS A 276 7.68 -16.15 25.80
N VAL A 277 8.61 -15.21 25.60
CA VAL A 277 10.03 -15.50 25.38
C VAL A 277 10.80 -14.86 26.53
N GLU A 278 11.56 -15.67 27.26
CA GLU A 278 12.41 -15.25 28.39
C GLU A 278 13.86 -15.13 27.91
N PRO A 279 14.37 -13.92 27.62
CA PRO A 279 15.76 -13.71 27.26
C PRO A 279 16.67 -14.01 28.44
N LYS A 280 17.84 -14.65 28.19
CA LYS A 280 18.81 -14.96 29.28
C LYS A 280 19.49 -13.72 29.84
N ASP A 281 19.69 -12.71 29.01
CA ASP A 281 20.46 -11.51 29.36
C ASP A 281 19.60 -10.29 29.72
N HIS A 282 18.27 -10.44 29.78
CA HIS A 282 17.33 -9.35 30.08
C HIS A 282 16.28 -9.76 31.09
N ASP A 283 16.03 -8.90 32.08
CA ASP A 283 15.04 -9.13 33.14
C ASP A 283 13.57 -9.02 32.68
N HIS A 284 13.31 -8.78 31.41
CA HIS A 284 11.97 -8.57 30.88
C HIS A 284 11.56 -9.67 29.90
N THR A 285 10.47 -10.35 30.20
CA THR A 285 9.82 -11.30 29.31
C THR A 285 9.27 -10.56 28.09
N LEU A 286 9.60 -11.02 26.88
CA LEU A 286 9.01 -10.55 25.65
C LEU A 286 7.66 -11.23 25.44
N VAL A 287 6.59 -10.45 25.26
CA VAL A 287 5.25 -10.99 25.03
C VAL A 287 4.87 -10.80 23.58
N PHE A 288 4.68 -11.91 22.89
CA PHE A 288 4.20 -11.93 21.50
C PHE A 288 2.73 -12.35 21.46
N TYR A 289 2.04 -11.84 20.45
CA TYR A 289 0.64 -12.16 20.18
C TYR A 289 0.50 -12.65 18.76
N LYS A 290 -0.30 -13.68 18.57
CA LYS A 290 -0.65 -14.21 17.25
C LYS A 290 -2.16 -14.23 17.09
N SER A 291 -2.67 -13.72 15.98
CA SER A 291 -4.06 -13.93 15.60
C SER A 291 -4.25 -15.31 15.02
N GLU A 292 -5.22 -16.05 15.55
CA GLU A 292 -5.63 -17.34 15.00
C GLU A 292 -6.43 -17.17 13.68
N LEU A 293 -6.98 -15.99 13.44
CA LEU A 293 -7.75 -15.70 12.24
C LEU A 293 -6.87 -15.41 11.04
N SER A 294 -5.91 -14.49 11.20
CA SER A 294 -5.05 -14.00 10.11
C SER A 294 -3.64 -14.58 10.13
N GLY A 295 -3.23 -15.20 11.23
CA GLY A 295 -1.85 -15.65 11.44
C GLY A 295 -0.85 -14.53 11.70
N ARG A 296 -1.29 -13.28 11.85
CA ARG A 296 -0.44 -12.11 12.09
C ARG A 296 0.12 -12.07 13.50
N TRP A 297 1.27 -11.41 13.63
CA TRP A 297 2.02 -11.33 14.87
C TRP A 297 2.19 -9.88 15.33
N TRP A 298 2.25 -9.71 16.65
CA TRP A 298 2.60 -8.47 17.34
C TRP A 298 3.53 -8.79 18.50
N VAL A 299 4.35 -7.82 18.88
CA VAL A 299 5.11 -7.83 20.14
C VAL A 299 4.61 -6.69 21.02
N GLU A 300 4.53 -6.94 22.31
CA GLU A 300 4.15 -5.90 23.27
C GLU A 300 5.36 -5.03 23.60
N ASN A 301 5.19 -3.72 23.49
CA ASN A 301 6.23 -2.79 23.89
C ASN A 301 6.15 -2.43 25.39
N LYS A 302 7.11 -1.65 25.90
CA LYS A 302 7.18 -1.22 27.31
C LYS A 302 5.92 -0.49 27.81
N THR A 303 5.12 0.06 26.93
CA THR A 303 3.88 0.77 27.28
C THR A 303 2.63 -0.10 27.20
N GLY A 304 2.77 -1.41 26.93
CA GLY A 304 1.65 -2.34 26.73
C GLY A 304 0.99 -2.26 25.35
N ARG A 305 1.57 -1.50 24.42
CA ARG A 305 1.05 -1.39 23.04
C ARG A 305 1.56 -2.57 22.21
N LYS A 306 0.66 -3.15 21.41
CA LYS A 306 0.99 -4.19 20.43
C LYS A 306 1.59 -3.54 19.17
N VAL A 307 2.86 -3.83 18.90
CA VAL A 307 3.61 -3.38 17.72
C VAL A 307 3.63 -4.50 16.68
N PRO A 308 3.29 -4.25 15.42
CA PRO A 308 3.36 -5.25 14.37
C PRO A 308 4.76 -5.87 14.25
N CYS A 309 4.82 -7.21 14.17
CA CYS A 309 6.05 -7.95 13.91
C CYS A 309 5.76 -9.16 13.02
N SER A 310 6.80 -9.82 12.53
CA SER A 310 6.70 -11.03 11.74
C SER A 310 6.86 -12.30 12.61
N TYR A 311 6.51 -13.45 12.05
CA TYR A 311 6.86 -14.75 12.68
C TYR A 311 8.38 -14.94 12.78
N GLN A 312 9.15 -14.40 11.84
CA GLN A 312 10.61 -14.46 11.89
C GLN A 312 11.16 -13.66 13.08
N ASP A 313 10.58 -12.49 13.40
CA ASP A 313 10.98 -11.71 14.59
C ASP A 313 10.77 -12.52 15.86
N TYR A 314 9.64 -13.22 15.98
CA TYR A 314 9.40 -14.14 17.09
C TYR A 314 10.43 -15.27 17.16
N ARG A 315 10.71 -15.95 16.03
CA ARG A 315 11.71 -17.01 15.98
C ARG A 315 13.10 -16.54 16.37
N LYS A 316 13.54 -15.40 15.81
CA LYS A 316 14.81 -14.79 16.15
C LYS A 316 14.90 -14.44 17.64
N ALA A 317 13.82 -13.91 18.22
CA ALA A 317 13.77 -13.63 19.65
C ALA A 317 13.93 -14.91 20.49
N CYS A 318 13.37 -16.04 20.07
CA CYS A 318 13.59 -17.34 20.73
C CYS A 318 15.05 -17.81 20.67
N ASP A 319 15.77 -17.44 19.61
CA ASP A 319 17.19 -17.77 19.40
C ASP A 319 18.13 -16.68 19.98
N GLU A 320 17.60 -15.68 20.69
CA GLU A 320 18.33 -14.53 21.25
C GLU A 320 18.98 -13.63 20.17
N ASP A 321 18.52 -13.73 18.93
CA ASP A 321 18.86 -12.84 17.81
C ASP A 321 17.74 -11.79 17.66
N TYR A 322 17.93 -10.59 18.21
CA TYR A 322 16.87 -9.59 18.24
C TYR A 322 16.86 -8.75 16.96
N SER A 323 15.76 -8.81 16.23
CA SER A 323 15.52 -7.95 15.09
C SER A 323 15.40 -6.47 15.50
N GLU A 324 15.62 -5.56 14.55
CA GLU A 324 15.46 -4.11 14.80
C GLU A 324 14.08 -3.76 15.35
N VAL A 325 13.03 -4.46 14.91
CA VAL A 325 11.65 -4.27 15.40
C VAL A 325 11.57 -4.57 16.89
N ILE A 326 12.16 -5.69 17.33
CA ILE A 326 12.19 -6.09 18.75
C ILE A 326 13.04 -5.12 19.55
N ILE A 327 14.22 -4.75 19.06
CA ILE A 327 15.11 -3.79 19.74
C ILE A 327 14.37 -2.46 19.98
N LYS A 328 13.76 -1.89 18.94
CA LYS A 328 13.04 -0.61 19.04
C LYS A 328 11.77 -0.71 19.90
N ALA A 329 11.04 -1.80 19.81
CA ALA A 329 9.78 -1.94 20.53
C ALA A 329 9.98 -2.21 22.02
N VAL A 330 10.98 -3.02 22.38
CA VAL A 330 11.08 -3.59 23.74
C VAL A 330 12.38 -3.23 24.43
N LEU A 331 13.51 -3.13 23.74
CA LEU A 331 14.82 -2.89 24.34
C LEU A 331 15.24 -1.41 24.27
N GLY A 332 14.69 -0.64 23.33
CA GLY A 332 14.92 0.81 23.13
C GLY A 332 14.05 1.68 24.03
#